data_79d2a343c8d3b08859c86e682a054ece
#
_entry.id   79d2a343c8d3b08859c86e682a054ece
#
_cell.length_a   1.000
_cell.length_b   1.000
_cell.length_c   1.000
_cell.angle_alpha   90.00
_cell.angle_beta   90.00
_cell.angle_gamma   90.00
#
_symmetry.space_group_name_H-M   'P 1'
#
loop_
_entity.id
_entity.type
_entity.pdbx_description
1 polymer ?
#
loop_
_entity_poly.entity_id
_entity_poly.type
_entity_poly.pdbx_seq_one_letter_code
_entity_poly.pdbx_strand_id
1 'polypeptide(L)'
;MNFAGDVLDRLPPSGLALVELARDGSRREWTFTEVSERSAALAGALQARGIGCGDVVMTLIGNRPEWVFTMCACFRLGAVVLPCTEQLRAKDLRLRLAVARPQLILADERNRAELETALESDVNAVGGVGGAPVLFVPDEALFEAEPVPAVELAPSDPCLITFTSGTSGEPKAVLHGQRYLAGQRLQAENWLGGNAGELVWCTAASGWSKSARNVFIAPWLSGTSALLHDARFDPSERLELLARERVNVLCMAPTEYRVIAARATLTPLPDLRGMVAAGEALNPEVLHAWREATGLEIRDGYGQTETGQLTGMPLGEPARPGSMGKALPGVELSVQDGELVANPASVPTFFLGYLGEGVERREDGTWRIEDRCARDLDGTESANDVESKEDTGDTRGAEPWQTGDRVREDGDGFFWFEGRADDVISSAGYRIGPFEVESALVAHPAVAEAAAVAAPDEERGAVVRAVVVLRDGHTPSPALAKELQEHVKRETAPYKYPRIVDFAEELPKTASGKVRRAALRAES
;
A
#
# COMPACT_ATOMS: atom_id res chain seq x y z
N MET A 1 17.57 -2.32 15.58
CA MET A 1 16.28 -2.87 16.06
C MET A 1 15.82 -3.97 15.12
N ASN A 2 15.42 -5.13 15.64
CA ASN A 2 14.88 -6.24 14.87
C ASN A 2 13.41 -6.43 15.23
N PHE A 3 12.50 -6.32 14.26
CA PHE A 3 11.05 -6.39 14.53
C PHE A 3 10.63 -7.71 15.19
N ALA A 4 11.22 -8.85 14.78
CA ALA A 4 10.90 -10.13 15.40
C ALA A 4 11.35 -10.17 16.86
N GLY A 5 12.61 -9.84 17.14
CA GLY A 5 13.16 -9.90 18.51
C GLY A 5 12.68 -8.79 19.43
N ASP A 6 12.52 -7.56 18.91
CA ASP A 6 12.21 -6.39 19.73
C ASP A 6 10.71 -6.09 19.86
N VAL A 7 9.88 -6.65 18.97
CA VAL A 7 8.42 -6.48 19.01
C VAL A 7 7.74 -7.83 19.22
N LEU A 8 7.78 -8.74 18.24
CA LEU A 8 7.03 -10.00 18.29
C LEU A 8 7.34 -10.82 19.55
N ASP A 9 8.64 -11.06 19.83
CA ASP A 9 9.06 -11.89 20.95
C ASP A 9 8.81 -11.24 22.34
N ARG A 10 8.42 -9.95 22.38
CA ARG A 10 8.14 -9.21 23.63
C ARG A 10 6.65 -8.96 23.85
N LEU A 11 5.81 -9.27 22.89
CA LEU A 11 4.36 -9.21 23.07
C LEU A 11 3.87 -10.29 24.06
N PRO A 12 2.71 -10.09 24.72
CA PRO A 12 2.20 -11.05 25.69
C PRO A 12 2.11 -12.46 25.10
N PRO A 13 2.83 -13.47 25.63
CA PRO A 13 2.96 -14.78 24.99
C PRO A 13 1.62 -15.46 24.66
N SER A 14 0.66 -15.44 25.57
CA SER A 14 -0.68 -16.01 25.39
C SER A 14 -1.67 -15.05 24.71
N GLY A 15 -1.22 -13.84 24.33
CA GLY A 15 -2.05 -12.88 23.61
C GLY A 15 -2.39 -13.39 22.21
N LEU A 16 -3.58 -13.08 21.73
CA LEU A 16 -4.01 -13.38 20.36
C LEU A 16 -3.19 -12.53 19.38
N ALA A 17 -2.48 -13.18 18.47
CA ALA A 17 -1.70 -12.52 17.42
C ALA A 17 -2.50 -12.44 16.10
N LEU A 18 -3.04 -13.60 15.67
CA LEU A 18 -3.76 -13.71 14.41
C LEU A 18 -5.07 -14.49 14.57
N VAL A 19 -6.08 -14.05 13.85
CA VAL A 19 -7.25 -14.86 13.50
C VAL A 19 -7.13 -15.22 12.03
N GLU A 20 -7.06 -16.50 11.74
CA GLU A 20 -7.01 -17.04 10.38
C GLU A 20 -8.41 -17.50 9.96
N LEU A 21 -8.84 -17.02 8.80
CA LEU A 21 -10.02 -17.53 8.08
C LEU A 21 -9.53 -18.10 6.74
N ALA A 22 -9.46 -19.41 6.66
CA ALA A 22 -8.98 -20.10 5.47
C ALA A 22 -10.07 -20.24 4.40
N ARG A 23 -9.67 -20.56 3.17
CA ARG A 23 -10.60 -20.71 2.02
C ARG A 23 -11.61 -21.85 2.16
N ASP A 24 -11.29 -22.86 2.94
CA ASP A 24 -12.20 -23.96 3.23
C ASP A 24 -13.25 -23.63 4.31
N GLY A 25 -13.22 -22.39 4.81
CA GLY A 25 -14.08 -21.90 5.87
C GLY A 25 -13.59 -22.25 7.28
N SER A 26 -12.44 -22.93 7.42
CA SER A 26 -11.86 -23.18 8.75
C SER A 26 -11.37 -21.89 9.37
N ARG A 27 -11.48 -21.85 10.72
CA ARG A 27 -11.06 -20.73 11.55
C ARG A 27 -10.03 -21.21 12.58
N ARG A 28 -8.92 -20.50 12.70
CA ARG A 28 -7.89 -20.76 13.70
C ARG A 28 -7.43 -19.47 14.37
N GLU A 29 -7.10 -19.57 15.63
CA GLU A 29 -6.42 -18.52 16.41
C GLU A 29 -4.95 -18.91 16.61
N TRP A 30 -4.08 -17.89 16.54
CA TRP A 30 -2.66 -18.03 16.74
C TRP A 30 -2.22 -17.05 17.82
N THR A 31 -1.56 -17.54 18.84
CA THR A 31 -0.95 -16.72 19.90
C THR A 31 0.36 -16.09 19.42
N PHE A 32 0.83 -15.05 20.11
CA PHE A 32 2.14 -14.48 19.80
C PHE A 32 3.27 -15.50 20.00
N THR A 33 3.17 -16.41 21.00
CA THR A 33 4.12 -17.52 21.15
C THR A 33 4.15 -18.40 19.91
N GLU A 34 3.00 -18.89 19.43
CA GLU A 34 2.96 -19.77 18.26
C GLU A 34 3.53 -19.09 17.01
N VAL A 35 3.21 -17.80 16.79
CA VAL A 35 3.75 -17.01 15.67
C VAL A 35 5.27 -16.83 15.80
N SER A 36 5.76 -16.53 17.00
CA SER A 36 7.21 -16.38 17.26
C SER A 36 7.94 -17.69 17.04
N GLU A 37 7.46 -18.80 17.60
CA GLU A 37 8.06 -20.13 17.46
C GLU A 37 8.08 -20.59 16.00
N ARG A 38 6.96 -20.48 15.28
CA ARG A 38 6.86 -20.80 13.85
C ARG A 38 7.82 -19.95 13.02
N SER A 39 7.88 -18.64 13.26
CA SER A 39 8.80 -17.76 12.52
C SER A 39 10.27 -18.03 12.85
N ALA A 40 10.60 -18.39 14.10
CA ALA A 40 11.96 -18.71 14.50
C ALA A 40 12.44 -20.05 13.91
N ALA A 41 11.56 -21.06 13.88
CA ALA A 41 11.86 -22.35 13.24
C ALA A 41 12.00 -22.17 11.71
N LEU A 42 11.10 -21.42 11.07
CA LEU A 42 11.23 -21.10 9.64
C LEU A 42 12.53 -20.33 9.35
N ALA A 43 12.92 -19.40 10.21
CA ALA A 43 14.21 -18.70 10.08
C ALA A 43 15.39 -19.69 10.13
N GLY A 44 15.35 -20.68 11.03
CA GLY A 44 16.35 -21.77 11.06
C GLY A 44 16.37 -22.59 9.77
N ALA A 45 15.20 -22.91 9.23
CA ALA A 45 15.08 -23.61 7.94
C ALA A 45 15.64 -22.81 6.76
N LEU A 46 15.45 -21.49 6.76
CA LEU A 46 16.01 -20.58 5.76
C LEU A 46 17.53 -20.43 5.93
N GLN A 47 18.00 -20.26 7.16
CA GLN A 47 19.44 -20.16 7.47
C GLN A 47 20.20 -21.43 7.06
N ALA A 48 19.62 -22.62 7.30
CA ALA A 48 20.20 -23.90 6.86
C ALA A 48 20.34 -24.01 5.33
N ARG A 49 19.59 -23.19 4.58
CA ARG A 49 19.67 -23.07 3.12
C ARG A 49 20.55 -21.90 2.65
N GLY A 50 21.29 -21.30 3.56
CA GLY A 50 22.22 -20.22 3.26
C GLY A 50 21.60 -18.82 3.23
N ILE A 51 20.37 -18.63 3.67
CA ILE A 51 19.75 -17.31 3.75
C ILE A 51 20.21 -16.60 5.03
N GLY A 52 20.69 -15.38 4.89
CA GLY A 52 21.17 -14.54 5.98
C GLY A 52 20.84 -13.05 5.77
N CYS A 53 21.58 -12.21 6.51
CA CYS A 53 21.41 -10.77 6.47
C CYS A 53 21.65 -10.22 5.05
N GLY A 54 20.75 -9.39 4.55
CA GLY A 54 20.80 -8.77 3.22
C GLY A 54 20.39 -9.66 2.04
N ASP A 55 20.13 -10.95 2.26
CA ASP A 55 19.61 -11.83 1.20
C ASP A 55 18.15 -11.55 0.91
N VAL A 56 17.80 -11.59 -0.37
CA VAL A 56 16.41 -11.34 -0.80
C VAL A 56 15.60 -12.63 -0.84
N VAL A 57 14.50 -12.65 -0.10
CA VAL A 57 13.51 -13.75 -0.10
C VAL A 57 12.20 -13.25 -0.69
N MET A 58 11.81 -13.80 -1.83
CA MET A 58 10.52 -13.48 -2.47
C MET A 58 9.41 -14.35 -1.89
N THR A 59 8.25 -13.76 -1.59
CA THR A 59 7.06 -14.52 -1.20
C THR A 59 5.95 -14.37 -2.24
N LEU A 60 5.29 -15.47 -2.58
CA LEU A 60 4.08 -15.50 -3.43
C LEU A 60 2.99 -16.27 -2.67
N ILE A 61 2.56 -15.71 -1.55
CA ILE A 61 1.64 -16.32 -0.59
C ILE A 61 0.50 -15.32 -0.31
N GLY A 62 -0.74 -15.80 -0.25
CA GLY A 62 -1.92 -14.99 0.07
C GLY A 62 -1.96 -14.49 1.52
N ASN A 63 -3.14 -14.01 1.94
CA ASN A 63 -3.37 -13.54 3.32
C ASN A 63 -3.52 -14.74 4.28
N ARG A 64 -2.44 -15.46 4.49
CA ARG A 64 -2.33 -16.69 5.29
C ARG A 64 -1.24 -16.54 6.36
N PRO A 65 -1.30 -17.35 7.44
CA PRO A 65 -0.26 -17.32 8.48
C PRO A 65 1.15 -17.56 7.94
N GLU A 66 1.33 -18.44 6.95
CA GLU A 66 2.65 -18.74 6.37
C GLU A 66 3.31 -17.49 5.73
N TRP A 67 2.51 -16.55 5.19
CA TRP A 67 3.03 -15.26 4.75
C TRP A 67 3.59 -14.46 5.93
N VAL A 68 2.87 -14.36 7.03
CA VAL A 68 3.30 -13.64 8.24
C VAL A 68 4.53 -14.30 8.85
N PHE A 69 4.54 -15.64 8.96
CA PHE A 69 5.69 -16.39 9.47
C PHE A 69 6.94 -16.15 8.61
N THR A 70 6.79 -16.14 7.29
CA THR A 70 7.89 -15.87 6.35
C THR A 70 8.42 -14.44 6.50
N MET A 71 7.53 -13.44 6.59
CA MET A 71 7.93 -12.05 6.84
C MET A 71 8.73 -11.94 8.14
N CYS A 72 8.21 -12.50 9.24
CA CYS A 72 8.87 -12.46 10.55
C CYS A 72 10.18 -13.25 10.58
N ALA A 73 10.27 -14.41 9.87
CA ALA A 73 11.50 -15.17 9.72
C ALA A 73 12.57 -14.36 8.98
N CYS A 74 12.23 -13.68 7.91
CA CYS A 74 13.13 -12.77 7.20
C CYS A 74 13.58 -11.61 8.09
N PHE A 75 12.68 -10.97 8.82
CA PHE A 75 13.05 -9.89 9.75
C PHE A 75 14.00 -10.41 10.85
N ARG A 76 13.76 -11.62 11.37
CA ARG A 76 14.62 -12.26 12.37
C ARG A 76 16.05 -12.45 11.88
N LEU A 77 16.23 -12.88 10.64
CA LEU A 77 17.53 -13.11 10.00
C LEU A 77 18.20 -11.83 9.45
N GLY A 78 17.49 -10.70 9.39
CA GLY A 78 17.94 -9.52 8.64
C GLY A 78 17.87 -9.71 7.12
N ALA A 79 17.14 -10.72 6.63
CA ALA A 79 16.90 -10.91 5.21
C ALA A 79 15.88 -9.89 4.69
N VAL A 80 16.02 -9.51 3.43
CA VAL A 80 15.14 -8.56 2.75
C VAL A 80 13.99 -9.33 2.14
N VAL A 81 12.77 -9.05 2.58
CA VAL A 81 11.60 -9.74 2.02
C VAL A 81 11.00 -8.95 0.85
N LEU A 82 10.67 -9.67 -0.23
CA LEU A 82 9.92 -9.17 -1.37
C LEU A 82 8.55 -9.85 -1.41
N PRO A 83 7.52 -9.29 -0.76
CA PRO A 83 6.19 -9.86 -0.80
C PRO A 83 5.53 -9.60 -2.15
N CYS A 84 4.97 -10.65 -2.75
CA CYS A 84 4.23 -10.63 -4.00
C CYS A 84 2.81 -11.11 -3.79
N THR A 85 1.84 -10.43 -4.40
CA THR A 85 0.45 -10.86 -4.36
C THR A 85 0.22 -12.01 -5.35
N GLU A 86 -0.65 -12.93 -4.99
CA GLU A 86 -1.10 -14.06 -5.83
C GLU A 86 -1.78 -13.64 -7.15
N GLN A 87 -2.16 -12.37 -7.28
CA GLN A 87 -2.79 -11.84 -8.48
C GLN A 87 -1.79 -11.56 -9.61
N LEU A 88 -0.49 -11.58 -9.32
CA LEU A 88 0.55 -11.35 -10.31
C LEU A 88 0.60 -12.48 -11.34
N ARG A 89 0.82 -12.10 -12.59
CA ARG A 89 1.01 -13.03 -13.70
C ARG A 89 2.50 -13.23 -13.97
N ALA A 90 2.82 -14.26 -14.75
CA ALA A 90 4.20 -14.60 -15.10
C ALA A 90 5.02 -13.39 -15.58
N LYS A 91 4.41 -12.49 -16.38
CA LYS A 91 5.06 -11.24 -16.82
C LYS A 91 5.47 -10.35 -15.63
N ASP A 92 4.57 -10.18 -14.66
CA ASP A 92 4.81 -9.33 -13.51
C ASP A 92 5.85 -9.95 -12.56
N LEU A 93 5.83 -11.28 -12.43
CA LEU A 93 6.81 -12.05 -11.65
C LEU A 93 8.21 -11.95 -12.26
N ARG A 94 8.33 -12.07 -13.59
CA ARG A 94 9.63 -11.90 -14.30
C ARG A 94 10.28 -10.55 -14.02
N LEU A 95 9.50 -9.47 -14.06
CA LEU A 95 10.02 -8.15 -13.73
C LEU A 95 10.62 -8.13 -12.31
N ARG A 96 9.92 -8.70 -11.33
CA ARG A 96 10.37 -8.74 -9.93
C ARG A 96 11.60 -9.62 -9.75
N LEU A 97 11.62 -10.79 -10.40
CA LEU A 97 12.76 -11.70 -10.41
C LEU A 97 14.00 -11.02 -11.00
N ALA A 98 13.84 -10.34 -12.14
CA ALA A 98 14.94 -9.67 -12.82
C ALA A 98 15.52 -8.49 -12.01
N VAL A 99 14.65 -7.69 -11.37
CA VAL A 99 15.06 -6.50 -10.62
C VAL A 99 15.61 -6.87 -9.24
N ALA A 100 14.91 -7.72 -8.48
CA ALA A 100 15.25 -8.00 -7.08
C ALA A 100 16.20 -9.20 -6.90
N ARG A 101 16.32 -10.09 -7.88
CA ARG A 101 17.21 -11.27 -7.88
C ARG A 101 17.18 -12.06 -6.57
N PRO A 102 16.00 -12.61 -6.18
CA PRO A 102 15.88 -13.31 -4.92
C PRO A 102 16.77 -14.55 -4.85
N GLN A 103 17.29 -14.86 -3.66
CA GLN A 103 18.08 -16.06 -3.38
C GLN A 103 17.18 -17.26 -3.04
N LEU A 104 15.95 -16.99 -2.64
CA LEU A 104 14.96 -18.01 -2.33
C LEU A 104 13.55 -17.47 -2.62
N ILE A 105 12.66 -18.37 -3.03
CA ILE A 105 11.23 -18.07 -3.25
C ILE A 105 10.41 -18.99 -2.35
N LEU A 106 9.49 -18.43 -1.56
CA LEU A 106 8.42 -19.18 -0.89
C LEU A 106 7.09 -18.87 -1.58
N ALA A 107 6.41 -19.90 -2.06
CA ALA A 107 5.16 -19.74 -2.79
C ALA A 107 4.08 -20.67 -2.26
N ASP A 108 2.83 -20.23 -2.30
CA ASP A 108 1.71 -21.13 -2.13
C ASP A 108 1.64 -22.11 -3.32
N GLU A 109 1.38 -23.38 -3.02
CA GLU A 109 1.29 -24.45 -4.02
C GLU A 109 0.34 -24.10 -5.18
N ARG A 110 -0.73 -23.37 -4.89
CA ARG A 110 -1.72 -22.92 -5.88
C ARG A 110 -1.17 -21.95 -6.92
N ASN A 111 -0.02 -21.30 -6.64
CA ASN A 111 0.64 -20.37 -7.55
C ASN A 111 1.76 -21.03 -8.37
N ARG A 112 1.97 -22.35 -8.23
CA ARG A 112 3.04 -23.11 -8.87
C ARG A 112 3.10 -22.86 -10.38
N ALA A 113 1.99 -23.08 -11.08
CA ALA A 113 1.96 -22.98 -12.54
C ALA A 113 2.35 -21.59 -13.07
N GLU A 114 1.88 -20.53 -12.41
CA GLU A 114 2.21 -19.16 -12.81
C GLU A 114 3.68 -18.83 -12.53
N LEU A 115 4.21 -19.32 -11.39
CA LEU A 115 5.61 -19.12 -11.01
C LEU A 115 6.55 -19.92 -11.94
N GLU A 116 6.27 -21.19 -12.22
CA GLU A 116 7.05 -22.02 -13.16
C GLU A 116 7.09 -21.38 -14.55
N THR A 117 5.95 -20.88 -15.05
CA THR A 117 5.89 -20.12 -16.31
C THR A 117 6.77 -18.87 -16.28
N ALA A 118 6.89 -18.21 -15.12
CA ALA A 118 7.77 -17.05 -14.98
C ALA A 118 9.26 -17.47 -15.04
N LEU A 119 9.61 -18.58 -14.40
CA LEU A 119 11.00 -19.06 -14.32
C LEU A 119 11.51 -19.70 -15.62
N GLU A 120 10.67 -20.44 -16.37
CA GLU A 120 11.03 -21.10 -17.63
C GLU A 120 11.52 -20.16 -18.71
N SER A 121 11.03 -18.93 -18.75
CA SER A 121 11.37 -17.96 -19.79
C SER A 121 12.76 -17.32 -19.62
N ASP A 122 13.37 -17.42 -18.45
CA ASP A 122 14.65 -16.79 -18.11
C ASP A 122 15.90 -17.65 -18.42
N VAL A 123 15.71 -18.92 -18.77
CA VAL A 123 16.84 -19.84 -19.07
C VAL A 123 17.66 -19.39 -20.29
N ASN A 124 17.11 -18.50 -21.14
CA ASN A 124 17.75 -18.00 -22.35
C ASN A 124 18.17 -16.52 -22.29
N ALA A 125 17.96 -15.81 -21.19
CA ALA A 125 18.37 -14.41 -21.05
C ALA A 125 19.84 -14.30 -20.59
N VAL A 126 20.63 -13.47 -21.27
CA VAL A 126 22.01 -13.16 -20.91
C VAL A 126 22.02 -12.49 -19.52
N GLY A 127 22.49 -13.19 -18.50
CA GLY A 127 22.44 -12.78 -17.10
C GLY A 127 21.37 -13.53 -16.29
N GLY A 128 20.96 -14.71 -16.73
CA GLY A 128 19.84 -15.49 -16.23
C GLY A 128 19.73 -15.53 -14.70
N VAL A 129 18.56 -15.13 -14.21
CA VAL A 129 18.10 -15.34 -12.81
C VAL A 129 17.70 -16.82 -12.65
N GLY A 130 18.43 -17.72 -13.37
CA GLY A 130 18.19 -19.14 -13.37
C GLY A 130 18.62 -19.75 -12.03
N GLY A 131 17.64 -20.06 -11.18
CA GLY A 131 17.87 -21.04 -10.16
C GLY A 131 17.66 -20.63 -8.71
N ALA A 132 16.94 -19.56 -8.38
CA ALA A 132 16.49 -19.40 -7.01
C ALA A 132 15.66 -20.62 -6.60
N PRO A 133 16.04 -21.37 -5.53
CA PRO A 133 15.26 -22.50 -5.09
C PRO A 133 13.85 -22.05 -4.67
N VAL A 134 12.85 -22.86 -4.98
CA VAL A 134 11.46 -22.58 -4.62
C VAL A 134 11.02 -23.57 -3.53
N LEU A 135 10.48 -23.03 -2.46
CA LEU A 135 9.81 -23.77 -1.41
C LEU A 135 8.31 -23.53 -1.52
N PHE A 136 7.52 -24.58 -1.47
CA PHE A 136 6.06 -24.44 -1.50
C PHE A 136 5.45 -24.62 -0.13
N VAL A 137 4.43 -23.81 0.16
CA VAL A 137 3.65 -23.90 1.40
C VAL A 137 2.20 -24.28 1.08
N PRO A 138 1.49 -24.96 2.02
CA PRO A 138 1.94 -25.38 3.34
C PRO A 138 2.91 -26.56 3.29
N ASP A 139 3.97 -26.48 4.12
CA ASP A 139 4.91 -27.58 4.33
C ASP A 139 5.36 -27.54 5.81
N GLU A 140 4.84 -28.45 6.63
CA GLU A 140 5.12 -28.48 8.07
C GLU A 140 6.59 -28.76 8.39
N ALA A 141 7.34 -29.45 7.51
CA ALA A 141 8.75 -29.71 7.72
C ALA A 141 9.61 -28.43 7.80
N LEU A 142 9.15 -27.32 7.21
CA LEU A 142 9.81 -26.01 7.31
C LEU A 142 9.77 -25.43 8.73
N PHE A 143 8.83 -25.87 9.56
CA PHE A 143 8.61 -25.41 10.93
C PHE A 143 9.13 -26.37 11.99
N GLU A 144 9.83 -27.45 11.58
CA GLU A 144 10.48 -28.41 12.47
C GLU A 144 11.98 -28.15 12.67
N ALA A 145 12.54 -27.14 11.97
CA ALA A 145 13.94 -26.76 12.09
C ALA A 145 14.24 -26.15 13.47
N GLU A 146 15.51 -26.24 13.89
CA GLU A 146 15.96 -25.60 15.12
C GLU A 146 15.72 -24.08 15.05
N PRO A 147 15.02 -23.52 16.03
CA PRO A 147 14.75 -22.08 16.05
C PRO A 147 16.02 -21.25 16.19
N VAL A 148 16.09 -20.12 15.51
CA VAL A 148 17.23 -19.20 15.61
C VAL A 148 16.83 -17.87 16.24
N PRO A 149 17.74 -17.24 17.03
CA PRO A 149 17.47 -15.94 17.62
C PRO A 149 17.42 -14.84 16.55
N ALA A 150 16.83 -13.71 16.90
CA ALA A 150 16.87 -12.52 16.07
C ALA A 150 18.27 -11.88 16.10
N VAL A 151 18.78 -11.49 14.93
CA VAL A 151 20.07 -10.81 14.80
C VAL A 151 19.95 -9.32 15.13
N GLU A 152 21.05 -8.68 15.54
CA GLU A 152 21.09 -7.23 15.71
C GLU A 152 21.13 -6.54 14.34
N LEU A 153 20.36 -5.47 14.18
CA LEU A 153 20.22 -4.73 12.93
C LEU A 153 20.26 -3.22 13.16
N ALA A 154 20.93 -2.53 12.26
CA ALA A 154 20.91 -1.07 12.20
C ALA A 154 19.59 -0.57 11.58
N PRO A 155 19.13 0.64 11.90
CA PRO A 155 17.92 1.24 11.31
C PRO A 155 17.97 1.35 9.79
N SER A 156 19.16 1.49 9.22
CA SER A 156 19.41 1.59 7.77
C SER A 156 19.56 0.23 7.07
N ASP A 157 19.68 -0.89 7.82
CA ASP A 157 19.78 -2.20 7.18
C ASP A 157 18.52 -2.51 6.36
N PRO A 158 18.66 -2.95 5.11
CA PRO A 158 17.52 -3.31 4.27
C PRO A 158 16.61 -4.36 4.89
N CYS A 159 15.28 -4.23 4.70
CA CYS A 159 14.33 -5.20 5.24
C CYS A 159 13.21 -5.59 4.28
N LEU A 160 12.79 -4.69 3.39
CA LEU A 160 11.58 -4.88 2.60
C LEU A 160 11.74 -4.24 1.22
N ILE A 161 11.41 -5.00 0.18
CA ILE A 161 11.24 -4.47 -1.18
C ILE A 161 9.75 -4.47 -1.51
N THR A 162 9.23 -3.33 -1.96
CA THR A 162 7.84 -3.22 -2.41
C THR A 162 7.79 -2.55 -3.77
N PHE A 163 7.09 -3.16 -4.72
CA PHE A 163 6.90 -2.56 -6.03
C PHE A 163 5.76 -1.54 -6.03
N THR A 164 5.97 -0.40 -6.70
CA THR A 164 4.91 0.58 -6.95
C THR A 164 3.84 0.03 -7.88
N SER A 165 2.66 0.67 -7.92
CA SER A 165 1.53 0.20 -8.74
C SER A 165 1.68 0.42 -10.25
N GLY A 166 2.70 1.17 -10.69
CA GLY A 166 2.95 1.44 -12.11
C GLY A 166 1.83 2.21 -12.83
N THR A 167 1.15 3.13 -12.13
CA THR A 167 0.06 3.93 -12.74
C THR A 167 0.53 4.86 -13.84
N SER A 168 1.78 5.32 -13.79
CA SER A 168 2.41 6.24 -14.76
C SER A 168 3.58 5.63 -15.54
N GLY A 169 3.90 4.34 -15.34
CA GLY A 169 5.02 3.67 -15.99
C GLY A 169 5.22 2.24 -15.51
N GLU A 170 6.42 1.68 -15.73
CA GLU A 170 6.78 0.38 -15.15
C GLU A 170 6.88 0.47 -13.64
N PRO A 171 6.47 -0.59 -12.89
CA PRO A 171 6.59 -0.62 -11.44
C PRO A 171 8.05 -0.50 -11.00
N LYS A 172 8.33 0.44 -10.08
CA LYS A 172 9.66 0.59 -9.48
C LYS A 172 9.76 -0.20 -8.18
N ALA A 173 10.93 -0.77 -7.91
CA ALA A 173 11.22 -1.50 -6.69
C ALA A 173 11.74 -0.54 -5.62
N VAL A 174 10.96 -0.32 -4.58
CA VAL A 174 11.24 0.56 -3.43
C VAL A 174 11.88 -0.27 -2.32
N LEU A 175 13.08 0.09 -1.89
CA LEU A 175 13.77 -0.57 -0.77
C LEU A 175 13.56 0.20 0.53
N HIS A 176 13.15 -0.50 1.58
CA HIS A 176 12.99 0.04 2.93
C HIS A 176 14.02 -0.53 3.89
N GLY A 177 14.49 0.29 4.84
CA GLY A 177 15.32 -0.11 5.95
C GLY A 177 14.54 -0.56 7.17
N GLN A 178 15.22 -1.12 8.19
CA GLN A 178 14.61 -1.59 9.45
C GLN A 178 13.82 -0.48 10.17
N ARG A 179 14.24 0.79 10.04
CA ARG A 179 13.50 1.95 10.57
C ARG A 179 12.06 2.03 10.09
N TYR A 180 11.77 1.54 8.86
CA TYR A 180 10.42 1.50 8.31
C TYR A 180 9.48 0.68 9.18
N LEU A 181 9.94 -0.46 9.71
CA LEU A 181 9.12 -1.35 10.55
C LEU A 181 8.77 -0.67 11.89
N ALA A 182 9.76 -0.06 12.54
CA ALA A 182 9.56 0.68 13.79
C ALA A 182 8.69 1.94 13.59
N GLY A 183 8.93 2.65 12.49
CA GLY A 183 8.22 3.88 12.12
C GLY A 183 6.72 3.68 11.89
N GLN A 184 6.25 2.44 11.67
CA GLN A 184 4.82 2.16 11.58
C GLN A 184 4.06 2.44 12.89
N ARG A 185 4.74 2.58 14.02
CA ARG A 185 4.14 3.02 15.29
C ARG A 185 3.42 4.37 15.13
N LEU A 186 4.00 5.27 14.35
CA LEU A 186 3.41 6.60 14.12
C LEU A 186 1.99 6.51 13.53
N GLN A 187 1.80 5.71 12.48
CA GLN A 187 0.46 5.51 11.90
C GLN A 187 -0.44 4.65 12.79
N ALA A 188 0.12 3.68 13.52
CA ALA A 188 -0.64 2.82 14.42
C ALA A 188 -1.34 3.63 15.50
N GLU A 189 -0.62 4.55 16.13
CA GLU A 189 -1.10 5.37 17.24
C GLU A 189 -1.95 6.57 16.80
N ASN A 190 -1.71 7.14 15.62
CA ASN A 190 -2.32 8.41 15.23
C ASN A 190 -3.38 8.32 14.12
N TRP A 191 -3.47 7.19 13.42
CA TRP A 191 -4.41 7.02 12.32
C TRP A 191 -5.18 5.70 12.41
N LEU A 192 -4.50 4.54 12.50
CA LEU A 192 -5.15 3.22 12.59
C LEU A 192 -5.95 3.12 13.90
N GLY A 193 -5.33 3.42 15.03
CA GLY A 193 -5.99 3.64 16.31
C GLY A 193 -6.48 2.35 16.98
N GLY A 194 -5.80 1.23 16.80
CA GLY A 194 -6.06 -0.01 17.52
C GLY A 194 -5.57 0.05 18.97
N ASN A 195 -6.32 -0.54 19.92
CA ASN A 195 -5.92 -0.69 21.32
C ASN A 195 -5.50 -2.13 21.61
N ALA A 196 -4.62 -2.34 22.60
CA ALA A 196 -4.18 -3.67 22.99
C ALA A 196 -5.36 -4.62 23.23
N GLY A 197 -5.31 -5.81 22.65
CA GLY A 197 -6.35 -6.84 22.75
C GLY A 197 -7.51 -6.70 21.76
N GLU A 198 -7.55 -5.64 20.93
CA GLU A 198 -8.56 -5.49 19.88
C GLU A 198 -8.15 -6.22 18.59
N LEU A 199 -9.15 -6.57 17.79
CA LEU A 199 -8.97 -7.19 16.48
C LEU A 199 -9.00 -6.14 15.36
N VAL A 200 -7.90 -6.04 14.62
CA VAL A 200 -7.76 -5.18 13.44
C VAL A 200 -7.88 -6.03 12.18
N TRP A 201 -8.65 -5.59 11.23
CA TRP A 201 -8.72 -6.20 9.90
C TRP A 201 -8.30 -5.24 8.80
N CYS A 202 -7.13 -5.48 8.23
CA CYS A 202 -6.74 -4.86 6.98
C CYS A 202 -6.98 -5.83 5.82
N THR A 203 -7.79 -5.44 4.86
CA THR A 203 -8.23 -6.29 3.74
C THR A 203 -7.27 -6.31 2.56
N ALA A 204 -6.18 -5.53 2.63
CA ALA A 204 -5.19 -5.46 1.55
C ALA A 204 -4.54 -6.83 1.30
N ALA A 205 -4.50 -7.26 0.05
CA ALA A 205 -3.82 -8.49 -0.33
C ALA A 205 -2.31 -8.41 -0.03
N SER A 206 -1.70 -9.54 0.34
CA SER A 206 -0.26 -9.68 0.52
C SER A 206 0.50 -9.13 -0.69
N GLY A 207 1.66 -8.52 -0.47
CA GLY A 207 2.50 -7.98 -1.56
C GLY A 207 2.23 -6.53 -1.94
N TRP A 208 1.16 -5.90 -1.46
CA TRP A 208 0.97 -4.47 -1.62
C TRP A 208 1.66 -3.68 -0.52
N SER A 209 2.17 -2.47 -0.86
CA SER A 209 2.86 -1.58 0.09
C SER A 209 2.10 -1.39 1.41
N LYS A 210 0.77 -1.30 1.36
CA LYS A 210 -0.06 -1.12 2.54
C LYS A 210 -0.50 -2.43 3.23
N SER A 211 -0.09 -3.62 2.72
CA SER A 211 -0.53 -4.87 3.32
C SER A 211 0.19 -5.17 4.63
N ALA A 212 1.43 -5.59 4.62
CA ALA A 212 2.14 -6.00 5.84
C ALA A 212 2.07 -4.93 6.95
N ARG A 213 2.30 -3.66 6.59
CA ARG A 213 2.27 -2.55 7.56
C ARG A 213 0.94 -2.39 8.29
N ASN A 214 -0.21 -2.62 7.60
CA ASN A 214 -1.53 -2.44 8.18
C ASN A 214 -2.18 -3.76 8.61
N VAL A 215 -1.72 -4.91 8.08
CA VAL A 215 -2.25 -6.21 8.48
C VAL A 215 -1.71 -6.62 9.85
N PHE A 216 -0.39 -6.57 10.08
CA PHE A 216 0.18 -7.04 11.34
C PHE A 216 1.26 -6.13 11.94
N ILE A 217 2.08 -5.41 11.14
CA ILE A 217 3.19 -4.62 11.70
C ILE A 217 2.68 -3.50 12.60
N ALA A 218 1.85 -2.58 12.07
CA ALA A 218 1.26 -1.51 12.85
C ALA A 218 0.32 -2.02 13.96
N PRO A 219 -0.59 -2.99 13.70
CA PRO A 219 -1.39 -3.61 14.74
C PRO A 219 -0.57 -4.14 15.92
N TRP A 220 0.46 -4.95 15.67
CA TRP A 220 1.28 -5.53 16.75
C TRP A 220 2.10 -4.49 17.51
N LEU A 221 2.51 -3.39 16.88
CA LEU A 221 3.15 -2.26 17.58
C LEU A 221 2.23 -1.60 18.60
N SER A 222 0.90 -1.74 18.45
CA SER A 222 -0.12 -1.29 19.41
C SER A 222 -0.65 -2.42 20.29
N GLY A 223 -0.10 -3.64 20.19
CA GLY A 223 -0.57 -4.81 20.96
C GLY A 223 -1.94 -5.33 20.54
N THR A 224 -2.38 -5.05 19.32
CA THR A 224 -3.64 -5.57 18.75
C THR A 224 -3.42 -6.91 18.06
N SER A 225 -4.51 -7.64 17.80
CA SER A 225 -4.55 -8.84 16.98
C SER A 225 -4.86 -8.48 15.52
N ALA A 226 -4.46 -9.33 14.57
CA ALA A 226 -4.75 -9.15 13.16
C ALA A 226 -5.65 -10.27 12.61
N LEU A 227 -6.57 -9.92 11.71
CA LEU A 227 -7.39 -10.90 11.01
C LEU A 227 -6.84 -11.11 9.60
N LEU A 228 -6.59 -12.37 9.26
CA LEU A 228 -6.21 -12.85 7.93
C LEU A 228 -7.41 -13.56 7.30
N HIS A 229 -7.79 -13.14 6.10
CA HIS A 229 -8.84 -13.79 5.33
C HIS A 229 -8.32 -14.18 3.96
N ASP A 230 -8.18 -15.47 3.72
CA ASP A 230 -7.65 -16.03 2.49
C ASP A 230 -8.79 -16.39 1.52
N ALA A 231 -9.54 -15.38 1.09
CA ALA A 231 -10.59 -15.55 0.08
C ALA A 231 -10.63 -14.36 -0.88
N ARG A 232 -11.40 -14.52 -1.95
CA ARG A 232 -11.71 -13.42 -2.85
C ARG A 232 -12.67 -12.45 -2.18
N PHE A 233 -12.59 -11.19 -2.59
CA PHE A 233 -13.49 -10.16 -2.08
C PHE A 233 -14.93 -10.45 -2.50
N ASP A 234 -15.82 -10.57 -1.50
CA ASP A 234 -17.27 -10.56 -1.65
C ASP A 234 -17.87 -9.52 -0.70
N PRO A 235 -18.73 -8.59 -1.18
CA PRO A 235 -19.28 -7.51 -0.36
C PRO A 235 -20.13 -8.00 0.82
N SER A 236 -20.95 -9.02 0.62
CA SER A 236 -21.85 -9.53 1.66
C SER A 236 -21.09 -10.33 2.72
N GLU A 237 -20.21 -11.23 2.27
CA GLU A 237 -19.33 -11.99 3.17
C GLU A 237 -18.46 -11.05 4.02
N ARG A 238 -17.97 -9.93 3.44
CA ARG A 238 -17.17 -8.94 4.18
C ARG A 238 -17.92 -8.37 5.39
N LEU A 239 -19.19 -8.03 5.22
CA LEU A 239 -20.04 -7.52 6.32
C LEU A 239 -20.35 -8.61 7.36
N GLU A 240 -20.64 -9.83 6.91
CA GLU A 240 -20.87 -10.96 7.79
C GLU A 240 -19.64 -11.26 8.67
N LEU A 241 -18.45 -11.24 8.06
CA LEU A 241 -17.18 -11.46 8.77
C LEU A 241 -16.88 -10.35 9.77
N LEU A 242 -17.12 -9.08 9.43
CA LEU A 242 -16.96 -7.96 10.37
C LEU A 242 -17.78 -8.15 11.64
N ALA A 243 -19.04 -8.60 11.51
CA ALA A 243 -19.92 -8.84 12.62
C ALA A 243 -19.55 -10.14 13.37
N ARG A 244 -19.32 -11.24 12.67
CA ARG A 244 -19.03 -12.56 13.25
C ARG A 244 -17.72 -12.59 14.02
N GLU A 245 -16.67 -11.99 13.48
CA GLU A 245 -15.34 -11.96 14.09
C GLU A 245 -15.19 -10.79 15.08
N ARG A 246 -16.23 -9.94 15.22
CA ARG A 246 -16.25 -8.80 16.16
C ARG A 246 -15.06 -7.85 15.94
N VAL A 247 -14.80 -7.52 14.67
CA VAL A 247 -13.71 -6.65 14.28
C VAL A 247 -13.87 -5.26 14.91
N ASN A 248 -12.80 -4.74 15.53
CA ASN A 248 -12.83 -3.45 16.21
C ASN A 248 -12.33 -2.31 15.31
N VAL A 249 -11.34 -2.57 14.45
CA VAL A 249 -10.82 -1.58 13.51
C VAL A 249 -10.71 -2.18 12.12
N LEU A 250 -11.30 -1.49 11.14
CA LEU A 250 -11.30 -1.90 9.74
C LEU A 250 -10.45 -0.96 8.91
N CYS A 251 -9.48 -1.53 8.17
CA CYS A 251 -8.67 -0.83 7.19
C CYS A 251 -8.96 -1.40 5.80
N MET A 252 -9.63 -0.65 4.96
CA MET A 252 -9.96 -1.07 3.58
C MET A 252 -9.54 -0.03 2.55
N ALA A 253 -9.43 -0.47 1.30
CA ALA A 253 -9.32 0.43 0.17
C ALA A 253 -10.64 1.19 -0.05
N PRO A 254 -10.61 2.47 -0.49
CA PRO A 254 -11.81 3.21 -0.88
C PRO A 254 -12.72 2.47 -1.85
N THR A 255 -12.14 1.75 -2.80
CA THR A 255 -12.90 0.92 -3.75
C THR A 255 -13.73 -0.17 -3.05
N GLU A 256 -13.20 -0.85 -2.01
CA GLU A 256 -13.97 -1.87 -1.28
C GLU A 256 -15.13 -1.24 -0.51
N TYR A 257 -14.92 -0.10 0.17
CA TYR A 257 -16.00 0.65 0.82
C TYR A 257 -17.12 1.03 -0.17
N ARG A 258 -16.76 1.50 -1.37
CA ARG A 258 -17.74 1.83 -2.43
C ARG A 258 -18.53 0.62 -2.89
N VAL A 259 -17.84 -0.49 -3.18
CA VAL A 259 -18.49 -1.70 -3.70
C VAL A 259 -19.44 -2.29 -2.66
N ILE A 260 -19.06 -2.31 -1.39
CA ILE A 260 -19.93 -2.77 -0.31
C ILE A 260 -21.17 -1.87 -0.20
N ALA A 261 -20.98 -0.55 -0.14
CA ALA A 261 -22.11 0.40 -0.07
C ALA A 261 -23.05 0.31 -1.28
N ALA A 262 -22.55 -0.06 -2.46
CA ALA A 262 -23.34 -0.18 -3.67
C ALA A 262 -24.05 -1.54 -3.83
N ARG A 263 -23.49 -2.63 -3.27
CA ARG A 263 -23.94 -4.00 -3.58
C ARG A 263 -24.42 -4.79 -2.38
N ALA A 264 -24.20 -4.31 -1.15
CA ALA A 264 -24.65 -4.97 0.06
C ALA A 264 -25.49 -4.03 0.91
N THR A 265 -26.34 -4.59 1.76
CA THR A 265 -27.09 -3.80 2.74
C THR A 265 -26.22 -3.57 3.97
N LEU A 266 -25.81 -2.33 4.18
CA LEU A 266 -25.05 -1.96 5.37
C LEU A 266 -25.93 -2.12 6.61
N THR A 267 -25.37 -2.73 7.64
CA THR A 267 -26.02 -2.96 8.94
C THR A 267 -25.16 -2.42 10.07
N PRO A 268 -25.74 -2.18 11.27
CA PRO A 268 -24.95 -1.80 12.44
C PRO A 268 -23.89 -2.84 12.77
N LEU A 269 -22.68 -2.38 13.09
CA LEU A 269 -21.53 -3.20 13.47
C LEU A 269 -21.07 -2.76 14.88
N PRO A 270 -21.70 -3.29 15.95
CA PRO A 270 -21.54 -2.75 17.30
C PRO A 270 -20.14 -2.90 17.89
N ASP A 271 -19.36 -3.89 17.44
CA ASP A 271 -17.98 -4.07 17.90
C ASP A 271 -16.98 -3.17 17.14
N LEU A 272 -17.38 -2.68 15.96
CA LEU A 272 -16.55 -1.80 15.14
C LEU A 272 -16.53 -0.40 15.77
N ARG A 273 -15.35 0.13 16.03
CA ARG A 273 -15.16 1.49 16.58
C ARG A 273 -14.28 2.39 15.72
N GLY A 274 -13.63 1.85 14.71
CA GLY A 274 -12.78 2.61 13.80
C GLY A 274 -12.78 2.06 12.39
N MET A 275 -12.86 2.97 11.44
CA MET A 275 -12.69 2.67 10.01
C MET A 275 -11.67 3.62 9.43
N VAL A 276 -10.72 3.08 8.66
CA VAL A 276 -9.69 3.86 7.98
C VAL A 276 -9.57 3.47 6.51
N ALA A 277 -9.22 4.45 5.69
CA ALA A 277 -8.98 4.27 4.26
C ALA A 277 -7.73 5.03 3.82
N ALA A 278 -7.05 4.54 2.81
CA ALA A 278 -5.93 5.23 2.18
C ALA A 278 -5.67 4.71 0.76
N GLY A 279 -5.04 5.54 -0.06
CA GLY A 279 -4.52 5.18 -1.38
C GLY A 279 -5.38 5.57 -2.58
N GLU A 280 -6.61 5.99 -2.36
CA GLU A 280 -7.53 6.62 -3.31
C GLU A 280 -8.40 7.59 -2.53
N ALA A 281 -9.01 8.55 -3.20
CA ALA A 281 -9.98 9.41 -2.52
C ALA A 281 -11.33 8.71 -2.34
N LEU A 282 -12.01 9.02 -1.23
CA LEU A 282 -13.36 8.54 -0.92
C LEU A 282 -14.40 9.57 -1.32
N ASN A 283 -15.47 9.11 -1.97
CA ASN A 283 -16.60 9.94 -2.35
C ASN A 283 -17.49 10.26 -1.14
N PRO A 284 -18.05 11.47 -1.07
CA PRO A 284 -18.92 11.89 0.03
C PRO A 284 -20.11 10.95 0.29
N GLU A 285 -20.72 10.41 -0.77
CA GLU A 285 -21.87 9.50 -0.68
C GLU A 285 -21.53 8.20 0.04
N VAL A 286 -20.33 7.68 -0.22
CA VAL A 286 -19.84 6.47 0.46
C VAL A 286 -19.60 6.73 1.94
N LEU A 287 -18.99 7.87 2.26
CA LEU A 287 -18.77 8.31 3.64
C LEU A 287 -20.11 8.43 4.39
N HIS A 288 -21.11 9.05 3.74
CA HIS A 288 -22.45 9.23 4.30
C HIS A 288 -23.15 7.89 4.57
N ALA A 289 -23.17 6.98 3.59
CA ALA A 289 -23.81 5.67 3.72
C ALA A 289 -23.23 4.84 4.88
N TRP A 290 -21.90 4.79 5.00
CA TRP A 290 -21.26 4.08 6.09
C TRP A 290 -21.52 4.73 7.46
N ARG A 291 -21.52 6.07 7.52
CA ARG A 291 -21.84 6.81 8.74
C ARG A 291 -23.28 6.57 9.21
N GLU A 292 -24.25 6.59 8.29
CA GLU A 292 -25.65 6.30 8.63
C GLU A 292 -25.83 4.89 9.18
N ALA A 293 -25.15 3.90 8.59
CA ALA A 293 -25.29 2.50 9.01
C ALA A 293 -24.56 2.16 10.31
N THR A 294 -23.36 2.72 10.52
CA THR A 294 -22.48 2.32 11.62
C THR A 294 -22.35 3.38 12.72
N GLY A 295 -22.73 4.62 12.46
CA GLY A 295 -22.47 5.76 13.32
C GLY A 295 -21.02 6.24 13.34
N LEU A 296 -20.15 5.67 12.50
CA LEU A 296 -18.72 5.94 12.47
C LEU A 296 -18.30 6.68 11.20
N GLU A 297 -17.29 7.53 11.34
CA GLU A 297 -16.63 8.18 10.20
C GLU A 297 -15.49 7.28 9.67
N ILE A 298 -15.36 7.19 8.34
CA ILE A 298 -14.16 6.60 7.72
C ILE A 298 -13.08 7.67 7.74
N ARG A 299 -12.00 7.42 8.46
CA ARG A 299 -10.85 8.31 8.55
C ARG A 299 -9.90 8.05 7.38
N ASP A 300 -9.81 9.01 6.48
CA ASP A 300 -8.88 8.94 5.36
C ASP A 300 -7.45 9.29 5.80
N GLY A 301 -6.48 8.88 4.99
CA GLY A 301 -5.08 9.19 5.17
C GLY A 301 -4.30 9.01 3.88
N TYR A 302 -3.16 9.67 3.80
CA TYR A 302 -2.35 9.70 2.60
C TYR A 302 -0.91 9.26 2.89
N GLY A 303 -0.34 8.61 1.92
CA GLY A 303 1.07 8.23 1.87
C GLY A 303 1.41 7.48 0.59
N GLN A 304 2.67 7.31 0.36
CA GLN A 304 3.21 6.63 -0.83
C GLN A 304 3.91 5.33 -0.43
N THR A 305 4.31 4.54 -1.43
CA THR A 305 5.18 3.38 -1.19
C THR A 305 6.50 3.83 -0.58
N GLU A 306 7.02 4.94 -1.06
CA GLU A 306 8.30 5.56 -0.70
C GLU A 306 8.32 6.14 0.72
N THR A 307 7.19 6.66 1.18
CA THR A 307 7.14 7.43 2.44
C THR A 307 6.45 6.68 3.58
N GLY A 308 5.68 5.62 3.29
CA GLY A 308 4.69 5.14 4.26
C GLY A 308 3.55 6.15 4.43
N GLN A 309 2.96 6.22 5.63
CA GLN A 309 1.86 7.14 5.93
C GLN A 309 2.41 8.52 6.29
N LEU A 310 1.96 9.57 5.61
CA LEU A 310 2.34 10.96 5.85
C LEU A 310 1.27 11.75 6.59
N THR A 311 0.00 11.56 6.19
CA THR A 311 -1.14 12.24 6.81
C THR A 311 -2.17 11.24 7.28
N GLY A 312 -3.01 11.66 8.19
CA GLY A 312 -4.17 10.90 8.64
C GLY A 312 -5.20 11.79 9.32
N MET A 313 -6.46 11.39 9.22
CA MET A 313 -7.52 12.03 9.99
C MET A 313 -7.26 11.78 11.48
N PRO A 314 -7.05 12.83 12.28
CA PRO A 314 -6.69 12.67 13.69
C PRO A 314 -7.71 11.88 14.50
N LEU A 315 -7.22 11.08 15.44
CA LEU A 315 -8.08 10.39 16.40
C LEU A 315 -8.73 11.40 17.36
N GLY A 316 -10.04 11.26 17.58
CA GLY A 316 -10.78 12.13 18.51
C GLY A 316 -11.20 13.48 17.94
N GLU A 317 -10.80 13.84 16.74
CA GLU A 317 -11.36 14.99 16.02
C GLU A 317 -12.46 14.54 15.05
N PRO A 318 -13.48 15.40 14.79
CA PRO A 318 -14.46 15.13 13.75
C PRO A 318 -13.77 14.96 12.38
N ALA A 319 -14.13 13.89 11.68
CA ALA A 319 -13.59 13.70 10.33
C ALA A 319 -14.08 14.80 9.38
N ARG A 320 -13.21 15.20 8.44
CA ARG A 320 -13.54 16.14 7.36
C ARG A 320 -13.66 15.35 6.05
N PRO A 321 -14.88 15.06 5.59
CA PRO A 321 -15.09 14.29 4.37
C PRO A 321 -14.32 14.86 3.17
N GLY A 322 -13.55 14.01 2.49
CA GLY A 322 -12.71 14.40 1.34
C GLY A 322 -11.33 14.94 1.69
N SER A 323 -11.02 15.18 2.96
CA SER A 323 -9.66 15.51 3.40
C SER A 323 -8.84 14.26 3.66
N MET A 324 -7.54 14.31 3.37
CA MET A 324 -6.55 13.29 3.72
C MET A 324 -6.07 13.40 5.18
N GLY A 325 -6.67 14.28 5.98
CA GLY A 325 -6.26 14.56 7.35
C GLY A 325 -5.12 15.58 7.46
N LYS A 326 -4.46 15.58 8.60
CA LYS A 326 -3.31 16.41 8.94
C LYS A 326 -2.00 15.62 8.83
N ALA A 327 -0.87 16.30 8.77
CA ALA A 327 0.43 15.65 8.93
C ALA A 327 0.46 14.82 10.21
N LEU A 328 1.02 13.60 10.14
CA LEU A 328 1.23 12.81 11.35
C LEU A 328 2.23 13.51 12.28
N PRO A 329 2.14 13.32 13.61
CA PRO A 329 3.01 14.01 14.56
C PRO A 329 4.51 13.87 14.22
N GLY A 330 5.20 14.99 14.13
CA GLY A 330 6.62 15.04 13.78
C GLY A 330 6.94 14.96 12.28
N VAL A 331 5.97 14.70 11.43
CA VAL A 331 6.15 14.72 9.97
C VAL A 331 6.02 16.15 9.46
N GLU A 332 7.05 16.63 8.78
CA GLU A 332 7.11 17.98 8.21
C GLU A 332 6.68 17.95 6.74
N LEU A 333 5.53 18.57 6.47
CA LEU A 333 4.96 18.72 5.14
C LEU A 333 4.83 20.18 4.77
N SER A 334 4.94 20.48 3.49
CA SER A 334 4.65 21.81 2.93
C SER A 334 3.97 21.68 1.58
N VAL A 335 3.30 22.75 1.16
CA VAL A 335 2.72 22.85 -0.19
C VAL A 335 3.56 23.84 -0.99
N GLN A 336 4.23 23.36 -2.03
CA GLN A 336 5.06 24.17 -2.92
C GLN A 336 4.49 24.14 -4.34
N ASP A 337 4.14 25.28 -4.90
CA ASP A 337 3.47 25.40 -6.21
C ASP A 337 2.23 24.50 -6.36
N GLY A 338 1.55 24.22 -5.24
CA GLY A 338 0.39 23.34 -5.16
C GLY A 338 0.73 21.85 -5.12
N GLU A 339 1.99 21.46 -5.00
CA GLU A 339 2.44 20.08 -4.81
C GLU A 339 2.78 19.82 -3.35
N LEU A 340 2.45 18.64 -2.84
CA LEU A 340 2.83 18.21 -1.51
C LEU A 340 4.30 17.83 -1.48
N VAL A 341 5.03 18.43 -0.56
CA VAL A 341 6.46 18.21 -0.35
C VAL A 341 6.69 17.75 1.08
N ALA A 342 7.46 16.69 1.26
CA ALA A 342 7.84 16.16 2.57
C ALA A 342 9.32 16.38 2.85
N ASN A 343 9.67 16.67 4.11
CA ASN A 343 11.05 16.60 4.58
C ASN A 343 11.41 15.13 4.90
N PRO A 344 12.28 14.47 4.13
CA PRO A 344 12.63 13.06 4.34
C PRO A 344 13.14 12.76 5.74
N ALA A 345 13.89 13.67 6.36
CA ALA A 345 14.45 13.51 7.71
C ALA A 345 13.37 13.43 8.80
N SER A 346 12.19 14.00 8.56
CA SER A 346 11.05 13.95 9.48
C SER A 346 10.18 12.70 9.32
N VAL A 347 10.42 11.89 8.28
CA VAL A 347 9.58 10.72 7.94
C VAL A 347 10.30 9.44 8.35
N PRO A 348 9.97 8.83 9.50
CA PRO A 348 10.69 7.64 10.00
C PRO A 348 10.56 6.42 9.06
N THR A 349 9.54 6.42 8.22
CA THR A 349 9.25 5.35 7.25
C THR A 349 9.79 5.63 5.85
N PHE A 350 10.58 6.70 5.67
CA PHE A 350 11.11 7.07 4.36
C PHE A 350 12.03 5.99 3.81
N PHE A 351 11.91 5.68 2.52
CA PHE A 351 12.63 4.60 1.86
C PHE A 351 14.15 4.84 1.76
N LEU A 352 14.91 3.80 1.43
CA LEU A 352 16.34 3.88 1.18
C LEU A 352 16.66 4.28 -0.27
N GLY A 353 15.75 4.01 -1.21
CA GLY A 353 15.90 4.33 -2.62
C GLY A 353 15.23 3.29 -3.52
N TYR A 354 15.39 3.47 -4.84
CA TYR A 354 14.89 2.53 -5.85
C TYR A 354 15.99 1.58 -6.30
N LEU A 355 15.70 0.29 -6.39
CA LEU A 355 16.62 -0.68 -6.97
C LEU A 355 16.89 -0.33 -8.43
N GLY A 356 18.18 -0.30 -8.81
CA GLY A 356 18.64 0.10 -10.13
C GLY A 356 18.78 1.62 -10.33
N GLU A 357 18.36 2.44 -9.35
CA GLU A 357 18.52 3.89 -9.37
C GLU A 357 19.22 4.36 -8.09
N GLY A 358 20.53 4.07 -7.94
CA GLY A 358 21.33 4.44 -6.78
C GLY A 358 21.25 3.44 -5.61
N VAL A 359 20.48 2.36 -5.77
CA VAL A 359 20.45 1.24 -4.82
C VAL A 359 20.72 -0.06 -5.56
N GLU A 360 21.76 -0.78 -5.15
CA GLU A 360 22.17 -2.03 -5.77
C GLU A 360 22.57 -3.07 -4.72
N ARG A 361 22.25 -4.34 -4.97
CA ARG A 361 22.81 -5.47 -4.23
C ARG A 361 24.03 -5.97 -5.00
N ARG A 362 25.20 -5.99 -4.33
CA ARG A 362 26.47 -6.45 -4.89
C ARG A 362 26.50 -7.98 -4.98
N GLU A 363 27.44 -8.52 -5.74
CA GLU A 363 27.65 -9.98 -5.84
C GLU A 363 28.03 -10.65 -4.52
N ASP A 364 28.70 -9.91 -3.63
CA ASP A 364 29.07 -10.37 -2.29
C ASP A 364 27.91 -10.37 -1.28
N GLY A 365 26.71 -9.98 -1.71
CA GLY A 365 25.49 -9.90 -0.89
C GLY A 365 25.32 -8.57 -0.16
N THR A 366 26.29 -7.68 -0.17
CA THR A 366 26.18 -6.36 0.45
C THR A 366 25.33 -5.40 -0.38
N TRP A 367 24.76 -4.40 0.31
CA TRP A 367 23.95 -3.36 -0.35
C TRP A 367 24.77 -2.08 -0.50
N ARG A 368 24.76 -1.52 -1.71
CA ARG A 368 25.24 -0.17 -1.98
C ARG A 368 24.03 0.74 -2.07
N ILE A 369 24.00 1.77 -1.23
CA ILE A 369 22.95 2.80 -1.22
C ILE A 369 23.67 4.13 -1.46
N GLU A 370 23.38 4.78 -2.60
CA GLU A 370 23.91 6.11 -2.90
C GLU A 370 23.24 7.16 -2.02
N ASP A 371 24.06 8.05 -1.49
CA ASP A 371 23.84 8.95 -0.36
C ASP A 371 22.80 10.07 -0.59
N ARG A 372 21.72 9.81 -1.35
CA ARG A 372 20.61 10.76 -1.49
C ARG A 372 19.62 10.76 -0.33
N CYS A 373 19.61 9.70 0.46
CA CYS A 373 18.65 9.50 1.55
C CYS A 373 19.28 9.06 2.88
N ALA A 374 20.60 8.86 2.96
CA ALA A 374 21.28 8.23 4.11
C ALA A 374 21.89 9.24 5.11
N ARG A 375 21.66 10.54 4.98
CA ARG A 375 22.19 11.51 5.95
C ARG A 375 21.28 11.60 7.17
N ASP A 376 21.85 11.12 8.27
CA ASP A 376 21.61 11.52 9.66
C ASP A 376 20.19 11.50 10.23
N LEU A 377 19.66 10.27 10.44
CA LEU A 377 18.60 10.10 11.44
C LEU A 377 19.13 9.65 12.83
N ASP A 378 20.40 9.25 12.94
CA ASP A 378 20.96 8.70 14.18
C ASP A 378 22.13 9.50 14.75
N GLY A 379 22.62 10.56 14.12
CA GLY A 379 23.79 11.33 14.60
C GLY A 379 25.07 10.49 14.76
N THR A 380 25.13 9.29 14.18
CA THR A 380 26.30 8.42 14.20
C THR A 380 26.75 8.13 12.77
N GLU A 381 27.95 8.60 12.44
CA GLU A 381 28.61 8.28 11.17
C GLU A 381 28.78 6.76 11.01
N SER A 382 28.24 6.19 9.94
CA SER A 382 28.57 4.84 9.50
C SER A 382 30.02 4.83 9.03
N ALA A 383 30.90 4.20 9.81
CA ALA A 383 32.30 4.03 9.49
C ALA A 383 32.49 2.95 8.41
N ASN A 384 32.17 3.25 7.14
CA ASN A 384 32.75 2.51 6.02
C ASN A 384 32.84 3.43 4.80
N ASP A 385 34.08 3.69 4.41
CA ASP A 385 34.56 4.38 3.20
C ASP A 385 34.32 5.90 3.12
N VAL A 386 35.03 6.66 3.96
CA VAL A 386 35.33 8.07 3.71
C VAL A 386 36.71 8.18 3.05
N GLU A 387 36.76 8.31 1.75
CA GLU A 387 37.85 9.07 1.11
C GLU A 387 37.54 10.58 1.28
N SER A 388 38.47 11.22 1.94
CA SER A 388 38.48 12.62 2.36
C SER A 388 38.03 13.59 1.27
N LYS A 389 36.92 14.32 1.49
CA LYS A 389 36.70 15.66 0.95
C LYS A 389 36.51 16.65 2.09
N GLU A 390 37.27 17.75 2.00
CA GLU A 390 37.40 18.80 2.96
C GLU A 390 36.05 19.35 3.46
N ASP A 391 35.99 19.51 4.76
CA ASP A 391 34.93 20.14 5.56
C ASP A 391 34.61 21.56 5.06
N THR A 392 33.59 21.70 4.26
CA THR A 392 32.90 22.98 4.08
C THR A 392 31.58 22.85 4.82
N GLY A 393 31.49 23.47 5.98
CA GLY A 393 30.34 23.48 6.89
C GLY A 393 29.02 23.93 6.25
N ASP A 394 28.44 23.05 5.45
CA ASP A 394 27.16 23.25 4.78
C ASP A 394 26.15 22.18 5.26
N THR A 395 25.34 22.53 6.22
CA THR A 395 24.17 21.76 6.67
C THR A 395 23.09 21.78 5.57
N ARG A 396 23.38 21.19 4.40
CA ARG A 396 22.34 20.90 3.41
C ARG A 396 21.58 19.68 3.90
N GLY A 397 20.41 19.88 4.49
CA GLY A 397 19.45 18.83 4.78
C GLY A 397 19.13 18.00 3.53
N ALA A 398 18.65 16.76 3.72
CA ALA A 398 18.17 15.93 2.61
C ALA A 398 17.26 16.75 1.68
N GLU A 399 17.43 16.59 0.35
CA GLU A 399 16.57 17.31 -0.61
C GLU A 399 15.08 17.00 -0.33
N PRO A 400 14.22 18.01 -0.32
CA PRO A 400 12.79 17.81 -0.09
C PRO A 400 12.19 16.82 -1.09
N TRP A 401 11.38 15.90 -0.58
CA TRP A 401 10.71 14.89 -1.40
C TRP A 401 9.46 15.48 -2.04
N GLN A 402 9.49 15.64 -3.36
CA GLN A 402 8.31 16.00 -4.16
C GLN A 402 7.46 14.76 -4.40
N THR A 403 6.23 14.77 -3.89
CA THR A 403 5.35 13.59 -3.97
C THR A 403 4.74 13.37 -5.36
N GLY A 404 4.76 14.38 -6.22
CA GLY A 404 4.04 14.38 -7.50
C GLY A 404 2.52 14.47 -7.32
N ASP A 405 2.04 14.77 -6.11
CA ASP A 405 0.62 14.86 -5.79
C ASP A 405 0.26 16.32 -5.46
N ARG A 406 -0.72 16.84 -6.17
CA ARG A 406 -1.24 18.20 -5.93
C ARG A 406 -2.22 18.19 -4.78
N VAL A 407 -2.05 19.14 -3.89
CA VAL A 407 -2.87 19.27 -2.70
C VAL A 407 -3.16 20.74 -2.39
N ARG A 408 -4.20 20.95 -1.61
CA ARG A 408 -4.49 22.21 -0.92
C ARG A 408 -4.46 21.95 0.58
N GLU A 409 -3.82 22.83 1.32
CA GLU A 409 -3.90 22.89 2.78
C GLU A 409 -4.91 23.98 3.20
N ASP A 410 -5.77 23.67 4.17
CA ASP A 410 -6.69 24.65 4.73
C ASP A 410 -6.10 25.36 5.96
N GLY A 411 -6.80 26.38 6.47
CA GLY A 411 -6.35 27.18 7.61
C GLY A 411 -6.22 26.42 8.94
N ASP A 412 -6.72 25.20 9.01
CA ASP A 412 -6.66 24.31 10.19
C ASP A 412 -5.61 23.18 10.03
N GLY A 413 -4.83 23.21 8.93
CA GLY A 413 -3.76 22.25 8.63
C GLY A 413 -4.24 20.91 8.06
N PHE A 414 -5.46 20.85 7.49
CA PHE A 414 -5.93 19.67 6.76
C PHE A 414 -5.54 19.74 5.30
N PHE A 415 -5.07 18.60 4.76
CA PHE A 415 -4.70 18.47 3.36
C PHE A 415 -5.86 17.87 2.53
N TRP A 416 -6.02 18.39 1.33
CA TRP A 416 -7.05 18.00 0.38
C TRP A 416 -6.40 17.60 -0.94
N PHE A 417 -6.64 16.39 -1.41
CA PHE A 417 -6.09 15.88 -2.66
C PHE A 417 -6.80 16.52 -3.86
N GLU A 418 -6.04 17.10 -4.78
CA GLU A 418 -6.55 17.72 -6.01
C GLU A 418 -6.25 16.86 -7.26
N GLY A 419 -5.27 15.98 -7.21
CA GLY A 419 -4.88 15.10 -8.30
C GLY A 419 -3.38 14.85 -8.37
N ARG A 420 -2.99 13.95 -9.26
CA ARG A 420 -1.57 13.79 -9.62
C ARG A 420 -1.09 14.98 -10.41
N ALA A 421 0.15 15.41 -10.21
CA ALA A 421 0.73 16.52 -10.98
C ALA A 421 0.79 16.21 -12.49
N ASP A 422 1.00 14.94 -12.84
CA ASP A 422 1.02 14.40 -14.20
C ASP A 422 -0.37 14.09 -14.79
N ASP A 423 -1.43 14.05 -13.98
CA ASP A 423 -2.80 13.81 -14.41
C ASP A 423 -3.65 15.09 -14.53
N VAL A 424 -3.15 16.25 -14.05
CA VAL A 424 -3.86 17.52 -14.12
C VAL A 424 -4.15 17.91 -15.59
N ILE A 425 -5.41 18.19 -15.86
CA ILE A 425 -5.89 18.58 -17.20
C ILE A 425 -5.73 20.08 -17.36
N SER A 426 -4.83 20.50 -18.25
CA SER A 426 -4.66 21.90 -18.61
C SER A 426 -5.57 22.27 -19.78
N SER A 427 -6.66 22.99 -19.50
CA SER A 427 -7.68 23.37 -20.51
C SER A 427 -7.83 24.89 -20.56
N ALA A 428 -7.46 25.52 -21.67
CA ALA A 428 -7.55 26.98 -21.86
C ALA A 428 -6.96 27.79 -20.70
N GLY A 429 -5.82 27.36 -20.14
CA GLY A 429 -5.14 28.00 -19.01
C GLY A 429 -5.67 27.62 -17.63
N TYR A 430 -6.78 26.89 -17.55
CA TYR A 430 -7.28 26.34 -16.28
C TYR A 430 -6.62 25.00 -15.98
N ARG A 431 -6.28 24.78 -14.71
CA ARG A 431 -5.80 23.50 -14.19
C ARG A 431 -6.97 22.78 -13.53
N ILE A 432 -7.34 21.62 -14.06
CA ILE A 432 -8.51 20.85 -13.62
C ILE A 432 -8.03 19.54 -13.05
N GLY A 433 -8.30 19.30 -11.77
CA GLY A 433 -8.04 18.00 -11.13
C GLY A 433 -9.05 16.95 -11.61
N PRO A 434 -8.60 15.79 -12.12
CA PRO A 434 -9.50 14.72 -12.56
C PRO A 434 -10.47 14.29 -11.47
N PHE A 435 -10.00 14.22 -10.23
CA PHE A 435 -10.78 13.75 -9.09
C PHE A 435 -12.05 14.59 -8.82
N GLU A 436 -11.98 15.90 -8.98
CA GLU A 436 -13.16 16.77 -8.78
C GLU A 436 -14.26 16.47 -9.79
N VAL A 437 -13.87 16.21 -11.04
CA VAL A 437 -14.80 15.84 -12.12
C VAL A 437 -15.37 14.44 -11.88
N GLU A 438 -14.53 13.50 -11.52
CA GLU A 438 -14.91 12.11 -11.22
C GLU A 438 -15.87 12.03 -10.04
N SER A 439 -15.59 12.77 -8.96
CA SER A 439 -16.47 12.84 -7.79
C SER A 439 -17.85 13.41 -8.14
N ALA A 440 -17.89 14.50 -8.89
CA ALA A 440 -19.16 15.06 -9.35
C ALA A 440 -19.95 14.09 -10.23
N LEU A 441 -19.26 13.37 -11.14
CA LEU A 441 -19.92 12.36 -11.98
C LEU A 441 -20.49 11.20 -11.17
N VAL A 442 -19.74 10.69 -10.19
CA VAL A 442 -20.17 9.55 -9.35
C VAL A 442 -21.32 9.92 -8.42
N ALA A 443 -21.48 11.21 -8.07
CA ALA A 443 -22.65 11.71 -7.33
C ALA A 443 -23.97 11.61 -8.14
N HIS A 444 -23.90 11.45 -9.47
CA HIS A 444 -25.07 11.29 -10.30
C HIS A 444 -25.66 9.86 -10.17
N PRO A 445 -27.00 9.70 -9.97
CA PRO A 445 -27.63 8.39 -9.74
C PRO A 445 -27.36 7.32 -10.79
N ALA A 446 -27.15 7.72 -12.05
CA ALA A 446 -26.88 6.81 -13.17
C ALA A 446 -25.43 6.29 -13.21
N VAL A 447 -24.48 6.87 -12.45
CA VAL A 447 -23.06 6.60 -12.57
C VAL A 447 -22.58 5.63 -11.50
N ALA A 448 -21.95 4.54 -11.90
CA ALA A 448 -21.28 3.59 -11.02
C ALA A 448 -19.82 3.97 -10.78
N GLU A 449 -19.08 4.25 -11.88
CA GLU A 449 -17.69 4.65 -11.85
C GLU A 449 -17.43 5.71 -12.94
N ALA A 450 -16.43 6.57 -12.70
CA ALA A 450 -15.99 7.54 -13.70
C ALA A 450 -14.47 7.74 -13.61
N ALA A 451 -13.86 8.02 -14.76
CA ALA A 451 -12.47 8.46 -14.87
C ALA A 451 -12.39 9.68 -15.79
N ALA A 452 -11.63 10.69 -15.40
CA ALA A 452 -11.39 11.89 -16.19
C ALA A 452 -9.94 11.96 -16.66
N VAL A 453 -9.74 12.27 -17.93
CA VAL A 453 -8.44 12.43 -18.57
C VAL A 453 -8.42 13.64 -19.50
N ALA A 454 -7.22 14.11 -19.84
CA ALA A 454 -7.04 15.10 -20.89
C ALA A 454 -7.28 14.45 -22.26
N ALA A 455 -8.06 15.08 -23.12
CA ALA A 455 -8.14 14.79 -24.54
C ALA A 455 -7.64 16.00 -25.34
N PRO A 456 -6.86 15.82 -26.42
CA PRO A 456 -6.36 16.92 -27.25
C PRO A 456 -7.49 17.77 -27.82
N ASP A 457 -7.30 19.10 -27.86
CA ASP A 457 -8.24 20.06 -28.43
C ASP A 457 -7.47 21.21 -29.08
N GLU A 458 -7.80 21.53 -30.35
CA GLU A 458 -7.05 22.52 -31.14
C GLU A 458 -7.14 23.95 -30.58
N GLU A 459 -8.27 24.33 -29.97
CA GLU A 459 -8.48 25.67 -29.44
C GLU A 459 -7.99 25.82 -27.99
N ARG A 460 -8.10 24.75 -27.19
CA ARG A 460 -7.89 24.78 -25.74
C ARG A 460 -6.62 24.06 -25.29
N GLY A 461 -5.87 23.46 -26.23
CA GLY A 461 -4.74 22.59 -25.96
C GLY A 461 -5.23 21.21 -25.46
N ALA A 462 -6.11 21.17 -24.48
CA ALA A 462 -6.80 19.96 -24.06
C ALA A 462 -8.20 20.30 -23.48
N VAL A 463 -9.07 19.30 -23.47
CA VAL A 463 -10.39 19.33 -22.82
C VAL A 463 -10.53 18.15 -21.87
N VAL A 464 -11.46 18.26 -20.94
CA VAL A 464 -11.80 17.14 -20.06
C VAL A 464 -12.63 16.12 -20.84
N ARG A 465 -12.11 14.88 -20.89
CA ARG A 465 -12.82 13.68 -21.36
C ARG A 465 -13.14 12.80 -20.16
N ALA A 466 -14.38 12.44 -19.98
CA ALA A 466 -14.83 11.51 -18.96
C ALA A 466 -15.19 10.17 -19.59
N VAL A 467 -14.71 9.07 -19.01
CA VAL A 467 -15.15 7.71 -19.32
C VAL A 467 -15.99 7.22 -18.15
N VAL A 468 -17.23 6.85 -18.42
CA VAL A 468 -18.26 6.61 -17.41
C VAL A 468 -18.78 5.18 -17.51
N VAL A 469 -18.81 4.49 -16.38
CA VAL A 469 -19.50 3.20 -16.21
C VAL A 469 -20.85 3.46 -15.55
N LEU A 470 -21.93 3.01 -16.19
CA LEU A 470 -23.27 3.21 -15.69
C LEU A 470 -23.69 2.15 -14.68
N ARG A 471 -24.61 2.51 -13.80
CA ARG A 471 -25.31 1.56 -12.92
C ARG A 471 -26.30 0.72 -13.71
N ASP A 472 -26.63 -0.46 -13.18
CA ASP A 472 -27.66 -1.33 -13.76
C ASP A 472 -28.99 -0.57 -13.95
N GLY A 473 -29.64 -0.81 -15.10
CA GLY A 473 -30.90 -0.14 -15.47
C GLY A 473 -30.72 1.18 -16.21
N HIS A 474 -29.49 1.68 -16.39
CA HIS A 474 -29.21 2.86 -17.21
C HIS A 474 -28.54 2.46 -18.53
N THR A 475 -28.84 3.18 -19.61
CA THR A 475 -28.29 2.91 -20.94
C THR A 475 -27.57 4.13 -21.49
N PRO A 476 -26.42 3.93 -22.18
CA PRO A 476 -25.70 5.02 -22.83
C PRO A 476 -26.58 5.78 -23.82
N SER A 477 -26.56 7.10 -23.74
CA SER A 477 -27.26 7.96 -24.72
C SER A 477 -26.63 9.36 -24.76
N PRO A 478 -26.75 10.07 -25.89
CA PRO A 478 -26.35 11.47 -25.99
C PRO A 478 -27.07 12.39 -24.99
N ALA A 479 -28.33 12.06 -24.66
CA ALA A 479 -29.12 12.80 -23.69
C ALA A 479 -28.51 12.66 -22.27
N LEU A 480 -28.16 11.44 -21.86
CA LEU A 480 -27.51 11.19 -20.57
C LEU A 480 -26.11 11.82 -20.51
N ALA A 481 -25.34 11.77 -21.60
CA ALA A 481 -24.03 12.46 -21.64
C ALA A 481 -24.17 13.96 -21.39
N LYS A 482 -25.19 14.61 -22.00
CA LYS A 482 -25.48 16.02 -21.78
C LYS A 482 -25.95 16.30 -20.34
N GLU A 483 -26.77 15.42 -19.78
CA GLU A 483 -27.25 15.50 -18.40
C GLU A 483 -26.05 15.44 -17.42
N LEU A 484 -25.11 14.52 -17.62
CA LEU A 484 -23.90 14.39 -16.84
C LEU A 484 -23.00 15.65 -16.94
N GLN A 485 -22.86 16.22 -18.14
CA GLN A 485 -22.15 17.48 -18.34
C GLN A 485 -22.76 18.62 -17.54
N GLU A 486 -24.09 18.78 -17.60
CA GLU A 486 -24.80 19.82 -16.85
C GLU A 486 -24.79 19.55 -15.34
N HIS A 487 -24.79 18.28 -14.93
CA HIS A 487 -24.62 17.89 -13.53
C HIS A 487 -23.25 18.35 -12.99
N VAL A 488 -22.16 18.01 -13.68
CA VAL A 488 -20.81 18.44 -13.28
C VAL A 488 -20.69 19.97 -13.23
N LYS A 489 -21.31 20.70 -14.15
CA LYS A 489 -21.33 22.16 -14.12
C LYS A 489 -22.03 22.74 -12.88
N ARG A 490 -23.03 22.06 -12.36
CA ARG A 490 -23.74 22.49 -11.13
C ARG A 490 -22.96 22.18 -9.87
N GLU A 491 -22.32 21.00 -9.85
CA GLU A 491 -21.61 20.49 -8.66
C GLU A 491 -20.20 21.08 -8.53
N THR A 492 -19.62 21.59 -9.64
CA THR A 492 -18.27 22.13 -9.67
C THR A 492 -18.24 23.50 -10.36
N ALA A 493 -17.03 24.04 -10.60
CA ALA A 493 -16.90 25.25 -11.41
C ALA A 493 -17.23 24.95 -12.90
N PRO A 494 -17.95 25.86 -13.61
CA PRO A 494 -18.41 25.64 -14.98
C PRO A 494 -17.34 25.26 -16.00
N TYR A 495 -16.08 25.64 -15.77
CA TYR A 495 -14.97 25.29 -16.66
C TYR A 495 -14.46 23.85 -16.50
N LYS A 496 -14.84 23.15 -15.43
CA LYS A 496 -14.40 21.79 -15.10
C LYS A 496 -15.20 20.66 -15.76
N TYR A 497 -16.37 20.98 -16.36
CA TYR A 497 -17.23 19.94 -16.92
C TYR A 497 -16.56 19.18 -18.08
N PRO A 498 -16.79 17.86 -18.20
CA PRO A 498 -16.24 17.08 -19.30
C PRO A 498 -16.91 17.49 -20.62
N ARG A 499 -16.09 17.85 -21.62
CA ARG A 499 -16.60 18.17 -22.96
C ARG A 499 -16.88 16.92 -23.78
N ILE A 500 -16.18 15.83 -23.44
CA ILE A 500 -16.36 14.52 -24.04
C ILE A 500 -16.81 13.59 -22.92
N VAL A 501 -17.89 12.85 -23.13
CA VAL A 501 -18.38 11.81 -22.22
C VAL A 501 -18.54 10.53 -23.03
N ASP A 502 -17.69 9.55 -22.73
CA ASP A 502 -17.76 8.21 -23.29
C ASP A 502 -18.32 7.24 -22.24
N PHE A 503 -18.99 6.20 -22.71
CA PHE A 503 -19.51 5.14 -21.86
C PHE A 503 -18.73 3.85 -22.08
N ALA A 504 -18.38 3.18 -21.00
CA ALA A 504 -17.66 1.89 -21.02
C ALA A 504 -18.36 0.88 -20.10
N GLU A 505 -18.15 -0.40 -20.37
CA GLU A 505 -18.62 -1.48 -19.48
C GLU A 505 -17.76 -1.55 -18.20
N GLU A 506 -16.46 -1.27 -18.32
CA GLU A 506 -15.52 -1.23 -17.20
C GLU A 506 -14.39 -0.22 -17.46
N LEU A 507 -13.77 0.28 -16.39
CA LEU A 507 -12.56 1.10 -16.49
C LEU A 507 -11.30 0.23 -16.46
N PRO A 508 -10.24 0.55 -17.22
CA PRO A 508 -8.96 -0.15 -17.12
C PRO A 508 -8.35 0.09 -15.73
N LYS A 509 -8.03 -0.99 -15.01
CA LYS A 509 -7.52 -0.94 -13.65
C LYS A 509 -6.18 -1.65 -13.52
N THR A 510 -5.39 -1.23 -12.54
CA THR A 510 -4.23 -1.98 -12.05
C THR A 510 -4.70 -3.20 -11.25
N ALA A 511 -3.79 -4.13 -10.96
CA ALA A 511 -4.09 -5.24 -10.06
C ALA A 511 -4.52 -4.80 -8.64
N SER A 512 -4.18 -3.57 -8.24
CA SER A 512 -4.64 -2.96 -6.97
C SER A 512 -6.00 -2.25 -7.05
N GLY A 513 -6.68 -2.30 -8.20
CA GLY A 513 -7.98 -1.67 -8.42
C GLY A 513 -7.95 -0.20 -8.85
N LYS A 514 -6.77 0.42 -8.94
CA LYS A 514 -6.64 1.83 -9.35
C LYS A 514 -6.83 2.00 -10.85
N VAL A 515 -7.54 3.05 -11.26
CA VAL A 515 -7.75 3.39 -12.68
C VAL A 515 -6.43 3.71 -13.38
N ARG A 516 -6.20 3.08 -14.53
CA ARG A 516 -5.04 3.31 -15.40
C ARG A 516 -5.33 4.44 -16.39
N ARG A 517 -5.23 5.70 -15.94
CA ARG A 517 -5.51 6.88 -16.79
C ARG A 517 -4.62 6.96 -18.03
N ALA A 518 -3.39 6.46 -17.95
CA ALA A 518 -2.51 6.38 -19.14
C ALA A 518 -3.10 5.52 -20.26
N ALA A 519 -3.80 4.43 -19.94
CA ALA A 519 -4.49 3.62 -20.94
C ALA A 519 -5.66 4.40 -21.59
N LEU A 520 -6.44 5.13 -20.77
CA LEU A 520 -7.55 5.95 -21.29
C LEU A 520 -7.07 7.12 -22.17
N ARG A 521 -5.89 7.71 -21.87
CA ARG A 521 -5.28 8.75 -22.71
C ARG A 521 -4.78 8.23 -24.05
N ALA A 522 -4.32 6.99 -24.11
CA ALA A 522 -3.83 6.39 -25.36
C ALA A 522 -4.97 6.06 -26.36
N GLU A 523 -6.21 5.99 -25.87
CA GLU A 523 -7.43 5.77 -26.67
C GLU A 523 -8.10 7.09 -27.11
N SER A 524 -7.45 8.24 -26.85
CA SER A 524 -8.02 9.59 -27.08
C SER A 524 -7.60 10.16 -28.44
#